data_ced7787f3b2bf43b20427a8d435b9ac4
#
_entry.id   ced7787f3b2bf43b20427a8d435b9ac4
#
_cell.length_a   1.000
_cell.length_b   1.000
_cell.length_c   1.000
_cell.angle_alpha   90.00
_cell.angle_beta   90.00
_cell.angle_gamma   90.00
#
_symmetry.space_group_name_H-M   'P 1'
#
loop_
_entity.id
_entity.type
_entity.pdbx_description
1 polymer ?
#
loop_
_entity_poly.entity_id
_entity_poly.type
_entity_poly.pdbx_seq_one_letter_code
_entity_poly.pdbx_strand_id
1 'polypeptide(L)'
;MKILGALLGLVFALLIAAYVAAFTDFGNGLVKPYAENIIKEKSGFDVKFDKFQIRPTSVDIVANVNGEIVANVNGGLSIFSQSLDLKYDVAVSDLKSLGVKLSEAMKISGIAKGKFSDFAASGVGQMLGSNVSFDANLKDYKPLSLKLDAKNLQVEKALALAGQPIYAHGKISAVANIVESGGKPNGTANIDILDVKTDNALIAKDFNVTLPSNFAANGKILAEVKDGIINAKSAVITPLATIGSDKTIYDPNSNTLSSDVKLIVDDLAKFEPVVGQKLSGAFKANGNVIATAGELKNFDVKIEGFGGNVD
;
A
#
# COMPACT_ATOMS: atom_id res chain seq x y z
N MET A 1 60.68 -27.34 2.90
CA MET A 1 60.37 -25.91 3.17
C MET A 1 60.05 -25.11 1.91
N LYS A 2 60.76 -25.18 0.79
CA LYS A 2 60.47 -24.39 -0.43
C LYS A 2 59.13 -24.71 -1.07
N ILE A 3 58.68 -25.96 -1.11
CA ILE A 3 57.40 -26.38 -1.68
C ILE A 3 56.22 -25.87 -0.87
N LEU A 4 56.29 -25.91 0.50
CA LEU A 4 55.25 -25.39 1.36
C LEU A 4 55.07 -23.87 1.25
N GLY A 5 56.23 -23.14 1.11
CA GLY A 5 56.19 -21.69 0.89
C GLY A 5 55.57 -21.30 -0.48
N ALA A 6 55.85 -22.07 -1.53
CA ALA A 6 55.23 -21.86 -2.84
C ALA A 6 53.73 -22.13 -2.83
N LEU A 7 53.29 -23.17 -2.14
CA LEU A 7 51.88 -23.52 -2.01
C LEU A 7 51.08 -22.47 -1.19
N LEU A 8 51.63 -21.99 -0.07
CA LEU A 8 51.05 -20.89 0.70
C LEU A 8 51.03 -19.59 -0.12
N GLY A 9 52.07 -19.28 -0.86
CA GLY A 9 52.10 -18.11 -1.77
C GLY A 9 51.01 -18.18 -2.86
N LEU A 10 50.79 -19.35 -3.45
CA LEU A 10 49.70 -19.55 -4.44
C LEU A 10 48.32 -19.37 -3.82
N VAL A 11 48.07 -19.97 -2.62
CA VAL A 11 46.79 -19.80 -1.93
C VAL A 11 46.53 -18.33 -1.59
N PHE A 12 47.54 -17.61 -1.09
CA PHE A 12 47.43 -16.17 -0.81
C PHE A 12 47.15 -15.34 -2.07
N ALA A 13 47.83 -15.66 -3.18
CA ALA A 13 47.58 -14.98 -4.46
C ALA A 13 46.14 -15.22 -4.98
N LEU A 14 45.62 -16.45 -4.84
CA LEU A 14 44.23 -16.76 -5.21
C LEU A 14 43.23 -16.05 -4.31
N LEU A 15 43.46 -15.94 -2.99
CA LEU A 15 42.62 -15.20 -2.08
C LEU A 15 42.60 -13.69 -2.39
N ILE A 16 43.77 -13.09 -2.71
CA ILE A 16 43.89 -11.69 -3.16
C ILE A 16 43.14 -11.49 -4.46
N ALA A 17 43.33 -12.39 -5.46
CA ALA A 17 42.64 -12.30 -6.74
C ALA A 17 41.11 -12.40 -6.56
N ALA A 18 40.61 -13.31 -5.70
CA ALA A 18 39.20 -13.44 -5.36
C ALA A 18 38.67 -12.16 -4.66
N TYR A 19 39.42 -11.57 -3.73
CA TYR A 19 39.10 -10.32 -3.08
C TYR A 19 39.01 -9.16 -4.09
N VAL A 20 39.99 -9.02 -5.00
CA VAL A 20 40.00 -7.99 -6.05
C VAL A 20 38.79 -8.19 -6.98
N ALA A 21 38.50 -9.43 -7.36
CA ALA A 21 37.36 -9.72 -8.23
C ALA A 21 36.01 -9.43 -7.57
N ALA A 22 35.89 -9.60 -6.24
CA ALA A 22 34.63 -9.45 -5.53
C ALA A 22 34.37 -8.00 -5.05
N PHE A 23 35.41 -7.28 -4.60
CA PHE A 23 35.23 -6.08 -3.78
C PHE A 23 35.95 -4.82 -4.29
N THR A 24 36.59 -4.86 -5.45
CA THR A 24 37.18 -3.68 -6.09
C THR A 24 36.26 -3.14 -7.17
N ASP A 25 36.55 -1.92 -7.64
CA ASP A 25 35.81 -1.30 -8.75
C ASP A 25 35.88 -2.15 -10.03
N PHE A 26 37.01 -2.81 -10.27
CA PHE A 26 37.18 -3.75 -11.37
C PHE A 26 36.27 -4.96 -11.23
N GLY A 27 36.24 -5.61 -10.06
CA GLY A 27 35.39 -6.75 -9.80
C GLY A 27 33.90 -6.38 -9.82
N ASN A 28 33.55 -5.25 -9.25
CA ASN A 28 32.17 -4.72 -9.31
C ASN A 28 31.73 -4.45 -10.75
N GLY A 29 32.62 -3.97 -11.61
CA GLY A 29 32.38 -3.79 -13.04
C GLY A 29 32.08 -5.10 -13.79
N LEU A 30 32.68 -6.21 -13.39
CA LEU A 30 32.42 -7.54 -13.96
C LEU A 30 31.07 -8.12 -13.45
N VAL A 31 30.75 -7.91 -12.18
CA VAL A 31 29.52 -8.46 -11.52
C VAL A 31 28.27 -7.67 -11.90
N LYS A 32 28.38 -6.36 -12.12
CA LYS A 32 27.28 -5.46 -12.43
C LYS A 32 26.38 -5.96 -13.59
N PRO A 33 26.86 -6.24 -14.80
CA PRO A 33 26.02 -6.71 -15.92
C PRO A 33 25.38 -8.07 -15.62
N TYR A 34 26.07 -8.93 -14.88
CA TYR A 34 25.51 -10.23 -14.45
C TYR A 34 24.36 -10.04 -13.47
N ALA A 35 24.49 -9.14 -12.49
CA ALA A 35 23.42 -8.80 -11.56
C ALA A 35 22.21 -8.20 -12.28
N GLU A 36 22.41 -7.26 -13.22
CA GLU A 36 21.34 -6.69 -14.05
C GLU A 36 20.58 -7.78 -14.81
N ASN A 37 21.27 -8.73 -15.43
CA ASN A 37 20.67 -9.83 -16.17
C ASN A 37 19.86 -10.77 -15.27
N ILE A 38 20.41 -11.19 -14.12
CA ILE A 38 19.68 -12.06 -13.18
C ILE A 38 18.40 -11.40 -12.68
N ILE A 39 18.46 -10.10 -12.35
CA ILE A 39 17.26 -9.38 -11.91
C ILE A 39 16.23 -9.37 -13.03
N LYS A 40 16.63 -9.07 -14.25
CA LYS A 40 15.74 -9.07 -15.42
C LYS A 40 15.09 -10.43 -15.67
N GLU A 41 15.87 -11.50 -15.63
CA GLU A 41 15.37 -12.88 -15.84
C GLU A 41 14.39 -13.30 -14.73
N LYS A 42 14.68 -12.96 -13.48
CA LYS A 42 13.86 -13.41 -12.34
C LYS A 42 12.64 -12.55 -12.04
N SER A 43 12.72 -11.24 -12.28
CA SER A 43 11.67 -10.28 -11.93
C SER A 43 10.92 -9.71 -13.12
N GLY A 44 11.49 -9.81 -14.33
CA GLY A 44 10.99 -9.14 -15.53
C GLY A 44 11.31 -7.63 -15.59
N PHE A 45 11.91 -7.05 -14.54
CA PHE A 45 12.26 -5.63 -14.50
C PHE A 45 13.60 -5.36 -15.19
N ASP A 46 13.64 -4.31 -16.02
CA ASP A 46 14.90 -3.84 -16.61
C ASP A 46 15.61 -2.91 -15.62
N VAL A 47 16.58 -3.47 -14.90
CA VAL A 47 17.38 -2.73 -13.91
C VAL A 47 18.71 -2.36 -14.53
N LYS A 48 19.05 -1.07 -14.42
CA LYS A 48 20.37 -0.51 -14.76
C LYS A 48 20.99 0.10 -13.53
N PHE A 49 22.22 -0.28 -13.23
CA PHE A 49 22.95 0.33 -12.13
C PHE A 49 23.77 1.51 -12.66
N ASP A 50 23.42 2.73 -12.29
CA ASP A 50 24.25 3.91 -12.56
C ASP A 50 25.51 3.88 -11.68
N LYS A 51 25.39 3.37 -10.46
CA LYS A 51 26.48 3.09 -9.55
C LYS A 51 26.31 1.69 -8.95
N PHE A 52 27.37 0.92 -8.92
CA PHE A 52 27.39 -0.41 -8.33
C PHE A 52 28.74 -0.65 -7.64
N GLN A 53 28.79 -0.41 -6.35
CA GLN A 53 29.97 -0.57 -5.52
C GLN A 53 29.64 -1.41 -4.28
N ILE A 54 30.14 -2.63 -4.25
CA ILE A 54 30.07 -3.53 -3.10
C ILE A 54 31.49 -3.73 -2.58
N ARG A 55 31.70 -3.47 -1.29
CA ARG A 55 32.97 -3.65 -0.56
C ARG A 55 32.75 -4.55 0.64
N PRO A 56 33.79 -5.07 1.28
CA PRO A 56 33.64 -5.98 2.42
C PRO A 56 32.79 -5.43 3.57
N THR A 57 32.77 -4.10 3.74
CA THR A 57 32.10 -3.41 4.87
C THR A 57 31.12 -2.33 4.45
N SER A 58 30.91 -2.11 3.14
CA SER A 58 30.02 -1.05 2.65
C SER A 58 29.43 -1.37 1.30
N VAL A 59 28.32 -0.72 1.01
CA VAL A 59 27.64 -0.74 -0.28
C VAL A 59 27.26 0.67 -0.70
N ASP A 60 27.32 0.95 -2.00
CA ASP A 60 26.88 2.19 -2.60
C ASP A 60 26.34 1.89 -4.00
N ILE A 61 25.02 1.87 -4.13
CA ILE A 61 24.28 1.45 -5.31
C ILE A 61 23.31 2.56 -5.70
N VAL A 62 23.29 2.88 -6.99
CA VAL A 62 22.24 3.68 -7.63
C VAL A 62 21.66 2.81 -8.74
N ALA A 63 20.40 2.45 -8.60
CA ALA A 63 19.67 1.61 -9.54
C ALA A 63 18.55 2.39 -10.21
N ASN A 64 18.42 2.24 -11.51
CA ASN A 64 17.29 2.71 -12.31
C ASN A 64 16.49 1.49 -12.76
N VAL A 65 15.20 1.45 -12.44
CA VAL A 65 14.30 0.35 -12.78
C VAL A 65 13.31 0.84 -13.82
N ASN A 66 13.34 0.26 -15.00
CA ASN A 66 12.49 0.58 -16.16
C ASN A 66 12.50 2.07 -16.59
N GLY A 67 13.44 2.89 -16.11
CA GLY A 67 13.43 4.35 -16.31
C GLY A 67 12.38 5.08 -15.44
N GLU A 68 11.67 4.39 -14.58
CA GLU A 68 10.53 4.90 -13.80
C GLU A 68 10.86 5.06 -12.31
N ILE A 69 11.79 4.23 -11.80
CA ILE A 69 12.16 4.20 -10.38
C ILE A 69 13.66 4.38 -10.26
N VAL A 70 14.11 5.32 -9.44
CA VAL A 70 15.51 5.49 -9.06
C VAL A 70 15.65 5.16 -7.58
N ALA A 71 16.49 4.17 -7.27
CA ALA A 71 16.80 3.75 -5.91
C ALA A 71 18.26 4.01 -5.61
N ASN A 72 18.54 4.77 -4.53
CA ASN A 72 19.87 4.98 -3.99
C ASN A 72 19.96 4.20 -2.68
N VAL A 73 20.97 3.33 -2.55
CA VAL A 73 21.20 2.54 -1.33
C VAL A 73 22.68 2.65 -0.97
N ASN A 74 22.96 3.12 0.22
CA ASN A 74 24.32 3.24 0.72
C ASN A 74 24.40 2.93 2.22
N GLY A 75 25.60 2.53 2.67
CA GLY A 75 25.83 2.28 4.09
C GLY A 75 26.73 1.10 4.38
N GLY A 76 26.62 0.61 5.60
CA GLY A 76 27.36 -0.54 6.09
C GLY A 76 26.78 -1.84 5.60
N LEU A 77 27.63 -2.68 5.02
CA LEU A 77 27.29 -4.06 4.61
C LEU A 77 28.46 -4.94 5.05
N SER A 78 28.20 -5.93 5.88
CA SER A 78 29.25 -6.90 6.28
C SER A 78 28.85 -8.31 5.84
N ILE A 79 29.56 -8.82 4.84
CA ILE A 79 29.35 -10.18 4.33
C ILE A 79 29.76 -11.21 5.39
N PHE A 80 30.82 -10.94 6.15
CA PHE A 80 31.32 -11.84 7.19
C PHE A 80 30.37 -11.98 8.37
N SER A 81 29.81 -10.86 8.86
CA SER A 81 28.82 -10.87 9.95
C SER A 81 27.39 -10.99 9.44
N GLN A 82 27.18 -11.05 8.12
CA GLN A 82 25.89 -11.11 7.45
C GLN A 82 24.95 -10.01 7.95
N SER A 83 25.45 -8.78 8.05
CA SER A 83 24.70 -7.66 8.62
C SER A 83 24.67 -6.46 7.68
N LEU A 84 23.64 -5.65 7.83
CA LEU A 84 23.42 -4.42 7.09
C LEU A 84 23.07 -3.26 8.05
N ASP A 85 23.49 -2.07 7.66
CA ASP A 85 23.11 -0.78 8.24
C ASP A 85 23.07 0.23 7.10
N LEU A 86 21.95 0.25 6.40
CA LEU A 86 21.77 0.91 5.11
C LEU A 86 20.85 2.11 5.24
N LYS A 87 21.15 3.14 4.46
CA LYS A 87 20.23 4.22 4.11
C LYS A 87 19.72 3.98 2.69
N TYR A 88 18.46 4.28 2.45
CA TYR A 88 17.90 4.21 1.11
C TYR A 88 17.03 5.42 0.80
N ASP A 89 17.04 5.82 -0.46
CA ASP A 89 16.17 6.83 -1.05
C ASP A 89 15.61 6.27 -2.35
N VAL A 90 14.29 6.21 -2.47
CA VAL A 90 13.59 5.72 -3.66
C VAL A 90 12.71 6.83 -4.20
N ALA A 91 12.95 7.20 -5.45
CA ALA A 91 12.10 8.13 -6.19
C ALA A 91 11.37 7.37 -7.29
N VAL A 92 10.06 7.49 -7.34
CA VAL A 92 9.19 6.86 -8.33
C VAL A 92 8.56 7.96 -9.16
N SER A 93 8.92 8.05 -10.43
CA SER A 93 8.39 9.05 -11.37
C SER A 93 7.14 8.56 -12.10
N ASP A 94 7.05 7.25 -12.35
CA ASP A 94 5.91 6.59 -12.99
C ASP A 94 5.89 5.10 -12.59
N LEU A 95 4.80 4.41 -12.89
CA LEU A 95 4.63 2.98 -12.71
C LEU A 95 3.93 2.33 -13.92
N LYS A 96 4.14 2.88 -15.12
CA LYS A 96 3.54 2.38 -16.38
C LYS A 96 3.91 0.93 -16.65
N SER A 97 5.14 0.53 -16.31
CA SER A 97 5.59 -0.86 -16.43
C SER A 97 4.76 -1.84 -15.57
N LEU A 98 4.10 -1.35 -14.53
CA LEU A 98 3.16 -2.09 -13.68
C LEU A 98 1.69 -1.86 -14.06
N GLY A 99 1.42 -1.16 -15.17
CA GLY A 99 0.07 -0.82 -15.61
C GLY A 99 -0.61 0.29 -14.78
N VAL A 100 0.14 1.01 -13.95
CA VAL A 100 -0.35 2.08 -13.08
C VAL A 100 0.16 3.43 -13.58
N LYS A 101 -0.74 4.38 -13.76
CA LYS A 101 -0.38 5.75 -14.12
C LYS A 101 -0.34 6.62 -12.85
N LEU A 102 0.82 7.16 -12.54
CA LEU A 102 0.96 8.10 -11.44
C LEU A 102 0.52 9.51 -11.85
N SER A 103 -0.18 10.19 -10.93
CA SER A 103 -0.50 11.62 -11.07
C SER A 103 0.63 12.52 -10.59
N GLU A 104 1.53 12.00 -9.77
CA GLU A 104 2.69 12.71 -9.22
C GLU A 104 3.81 11.74 -8.86
N ALA A 105 5.04 12.25 -8.82
CA ALA A 105 6.19 11.50 -8.35
C ALA A 105 6.06 11.21 -6.84
N MET A 106 6.48 10.00 -6.44
CA MET A 106 6.55 9.59 -5.04
C MET A 106 8.00 9.48 -4.60
N LYS A 107 8.26 9.74 -3.32
CA LYS A 107 9.58 9.59 -2.72
C LYS A 107 9.46 8.90 -1.37
N ILE A 108 10.38 7.98 -1.10
CA ILE A 108 10.50 7.28 0.17
C ILE A 108 11.98 7.25 0.55
N SER A 109 12.30 7.66 1.77
CA SER A 109 13.64 7.60 2.34
C SER A 109 13.61 6.87 3.66
N GLY A 110 14.66 6.13 3.98
CA GLY A 110 14.67 5.38 5.23
C GLY A 110 15.98 4.68 5.52
N ILE A 111 15.90 3.80 6.50
CA ILE A 111 17.01 2.96 6.94
C ILE A 111 16.59 1.49 6.99
N ALA A 112 17.55 0.61 6.76
CA ALA A 112 17.40 -0.83 6.97
C ALA A 112 18.58 -1.33 7.79
N LYS A 113 18.32 -2.02 8.91
CA LYS A 113 19.35 -2.44 9.85
C LYS A 113 19.07 -3.80 10.47
N GLY A 114 20.09 -4.63 10.52
CA GLY A 114 20.01 -5.96 11.13
C GLY A 114 20.90 -6.99 10.45
N LYS A 115 20.49 -8.25 10.50
CA LYS A 115 21.09 -9.36 9.75
C LYS A 115 20.46 -9.47 8.37
N PHE A 116 21.12 -10.09 7.40
CA PHE A 116 20.55 -10.29 6.05
C PHE A 116 19.21 -11.03 6.08
N SER A 117 19.08 -12.00 6.96
CA SER A 117 17.86 -12.80 7.12
C SER A 117 16.88 -12.24 8.16
N ASP A 118 17.26 -11.21 8.95
CA ASP A 118 16.46 -10.67 10.03
C ASP A 118 16.83 -9.19 10.26
N PHE A 119 16.05 -8.29 9.69
CA PHE A 119 16.32 -6.85 9.75
C PHE A 119 15.05 -6.02 9.89
N ALA A 120 15.23 -4.85 10.49
CA ALA A 120 14.22 -3.81 10.53
C ALA A 120 14.43 -2.83 9.38
N ALA A 121 13.34 -2.39 8.76
CA ALA A 121 13.32 -1.32 7.79
C ALA A 121 12.30 -0.26 8.22
N SER A 122 12.70 1.01 8.22
CA SER A 122 11.79 2.11 8.50
C SER A 122 11.98 3.21 7.48
N GLY A 123 10.92 3.96 7.19
CA GLY A 123 10.98 5.02 6.22
C GLY A 123 9.88 6.04 6.36
N VAL A 124 10.16 7.20 5.76
CA VAL A 124 9.19 8.28 5.57
C VAL A 124 9.15 8.62 4.09
N GLY A 125 7.99 9.02 3.61
CA GLY A 125 7.85 9.35 2.21
C GLY A 125 6.72 10.32 1.94
N GLN A 126 6.69 10.81 0.71
CA GLN A 126 5.59 11.60 0.17
C GLN A 126 4.91 10.80 -0.92
N MET A 127 3.63 10.52 -0.75
CA MET A 127 2.78 9.87 -1.74
C MET A 127 1.33 10.33 -1.61
N LEU A 128 0.64 10.39 -2.73
CA LEU A 128 -0.77 10.82 -2.79
C LEU A 128 -1.02 12.16 -2.10
N GLY A 129 -0.07 13.11 -2.26
CA GLY A 129 -0.14 14.47 -1.69
C GLY A 129 0.07 14.54 -0.19
N SER A 130 0.63 13.49 0.43
CA SER A 130 0.79 13.44 1.88
C SER A 130 2.07 12.76 2.33
N ASN A 131 2.37 12.91 3.63
CA ASN A 131 3.46 12.20 4.28
C ASN A 131 2.98 10.84 4.79
N VAL A 132 3.78 9.82 4.50
CA VAL A 132 3.59 8.45 4.93
C VAL A 132 4.81 8.00 5.68
N SER A 133 4.66 7.27 6.77
CA SER A 133 5.74 6.60 7.48
C SER A 133 5.44 5.12 7.69
N PHE A 134 6.48 4.32 7.72
CA PHE A 134 6.34 2.91 8.04
C PHE A 134 7.53 2.39 8.84
N ASP A 135 7.27 1.34 9.64
CA ASP A 135 8.26 0.50 10.31
C ASP A 135 7.91 -0.95 10.03
N ALA A 136 8.87 -1.72 9.56
CA ALA A 136 8.70 -3.14 9.24
C ALA A 136 9.85 -3.96 9.82
N ASN A 137 9.54 -5.13 10.35
CA ASN A 137 10.53 -6.17 10.64
C ASN A 137 10.38 -7.29 9.62
N LEU A 138 11.50 -7.73 9.07
CA LEU A 138 11.54 -8.78 8.06
C LEU A 138 12.39 -9.94 8.55
N LYS A 139 11.92 -11.15 8.33
CA LYS A 139 12.67 -12.38 8.56
C LYS A 139 12.58 -13.27 7.32
N ASP A 140 13.73 -13.74 6.85
CA ASP A 140 13.83 -14.51 5.60
C ASP A 140 13.12 -13.79 4.43
N TYR A 141 13.27 -12.45 4.39
CA TYR A 141 12.66 -11.53 3.40
C TYR A 141 11.11 -11.49 3.43
N LYS A 142 10.48 -12.04 4.47
CA LYS A 142 9.03 -11.96 4.70
C LYS A 142 8.74 -10.96 5.82
N PRO A 143 7.70 -10.15 5.70
CA PRO A 143 7.34 -9.21 6.75
C PRO A 143 6.81 -9.97 7.99
N LEU A 144 7.47 -9.77 9.14
CA LEU A 144 6.98 -10.20 10.44
C LEU A 144 6.06 -9.17 11.10
N SER A 145 6.36 -7.90 10.88
CA SER A 145 5.51 -6.82 11.34
C SER A 145 5.57 -5.64 10.40
N LEU A 146 4.48 -4.88 10.34
CA LEU A 146 4.35 -3.65 9.60
C LEU A 146 3.51 -2.66 10.40
N LYS A 147 4.08 -1.50 10.70
CA LYS A 147 3.33 -0.31 11.14
C LYS A 147 3.29 0.67 9.98
N LEU A 148 2.13 1.23 9.71
CA LEU A 148 1.92 2.24 8.68
C LEU A 148 1.15 3.41 9.29
N ASP A 149 1.61 4.62 9.03
CA ASP A 149 0.91 5.87 9.34
C ASP A 149 0.90 6.73 8.07
N ALA A 150 -0.29 6.93 7.52
CA ALA A 150 -0.53 7.71 6.31
C ALA A 150 -1.64 8.73 6.59
N LYS A 151 -1.27 10.01 6.74
CA LYS A 151 -2.20 11.08 7.14
C LYS A 151 -2.54 11.97 5.97
N ASN A 152 -3.84 12.28 5.83
CA ASN A 152 -4.35 13.25 4.83
C ASN A 152 -4.00 12.88 3.38
N LEU A 153 -4.01 11.59 3.02
CA LEU A 153 -3.90 11.14 1.64
C LEU A 153 -5.03 11.76 0.81
N GLN A 154 -4.72 12.28 -0.35
CA GLN A 154 -5.71 12.89 -1.24
C GLN A 154 -6.51 11.80 -1.96
N VAL A 155 -7.82 11.82 -1.78
CA VAL A 155 -8.75 10.79 -2.33
C VAL A 155 -8.69 10.76 -3.84
N GLU A 156 -8.66 11.93 -4.49
CA GLU A 156 -8.57 12.05 -5.94
C GLU A 156 -7.31 11.39 -6.51
N LYS A 157 -6.17 11.48 -5.79
CA LYS A 157 -4.94 10.83 -6.21
C LYS A 157 -4.98 9.32 -5.98
N ALA A 158 -5.63 8.89 -4.90
CA ALA A 158 -5.84 7.47 -4.64
C ALA A 158 -6.76 6.83 -5.68
N LEU A 159 -7.84 7.50 -6.08
CA LEU A 159 -8.72 7.06 -7.16
C LEU A 159 -7.96 6.98 -8.51
N ALA A 160 -7.18 8.02 -8.84
CA ALA A 160 -6.37 8.04 -10.06
C ALA A 160 -5.34 6.89 -10.07
N LEU A 161 -4.69 6.62 -8.94
CA LEU A 161 -3.76 5.49 -8.78
C LEU A 161 -4.45 4.14 -8.99
N ALA A 162 -5.69 4.00 -8.53
CA ALA A 162 -6.52 2.82 -8.72
C ALA A 162 -7.14 2.71 -10.14
N GLY A 163 -6.83 3.65 -11.04
CA GLY A 163 -7.42 3.72 -12.39
C GLY A 163 -8.91 4.03 -12.40
N GLN A 164 -9.45 4.60 -11.30
CA GLN A 164 -10.85 4.95 -11.17
C GLN A 164 -11.09 6.41 -11.56
N PRO A 165 -12.28 6.74 -12.09
CA PRO A 165 -12.69 8.13 -12.27
C PRO A 165 -12.66 8.89 -10.94
N ILE A 166 -12.36 10.19 -10.98
CA ILE A 166 -12.23 11.02 -9.78
C ILE A 166 -13.62 11.44 -9.30
N TYR A 167 -14.38 10.50 -8.74
CA TYR A 167 -15.72 10.75 -8.21
C TYR A 167 -15.72 11.56 -6.91
N ALA A 168 -14.56 11.73 -6.27
CA ALA A 168 -14.49 12.40 -4.98
C ALA A 168 -13.13 13.09 -4.77
N HIS A 169 -13.16 14.15 -3.98
CA HIS A 169 -12.02 14.94 -3.53
C HIS A 169 -12.05 15.04 -2.01
N GLY A 170 -10.91 14.98 -1.36
CA GLY A 170 -10.84 15.11 0.09
C GLY A 170 -9.66 14.37 0.67
N LYS A 171 -9.75 14.04 1.96
CA LYS A 171 -8.64 13.45 2.68
C LYS A 171 -9.05 12.17 3.38
N ILE A 172 -8.18 11.18 3.33
CA ILE A 172 -8.26 9.97 4.13
C ILE A 172 -6.96 9.81 4.92
N SER A 173 -7.08 9.26 6.13
CA SER A 173 -5.91 8.88 6.93
C SER A 173 -6.01 7.40 7.25
N ALA A 174 -4.89 6.69 7.20
CA ALA A 174 -4.82 5.27 7.48
C ALA A 174 -3.70 4.97 8.45
N VAL A 175 -4.00 4.22 9.50
CA VAL A 175 -3.01 3.71 10.45
C VAL A 175 -3.19 2.19 10.52
N ALA A 176 -2.12 1.45 10.31
CA ALA A 176 -2.15 -0.01 10.42
C ALA A 176 -1.02 -0.51 11.31
N ASN A 177 -1.28 -1.57 12.05
CA ASN A 177 -0.30 -2.30 12.83
C ASN A 177 -0.57 -3.79 12.66
N ILE A 178 0.21 -4.43 11.81
CA ILE A 178 0.06 -5.83 11.42
C ILE A 178 1.30 -6.60 11.89
N VAL A 179 1.10 -7.77 12.46
CA VAL A 179 2.14 -8.70 12.85
C VAL A 179 1.84 -10.09 12.26
N GLU A 180 2.87 -10.80 11.88
CA GLU A 180 2.73 -12.19 11.48
C GLU A 180 2.75 -13.08 12.74
N SER A 181 1.82 -14.01 12.81
CA SER A 181 1.77 -15.02 13.86
C SER A 181 1.28 -16.35 13.26
N GLY A 182 2.09 -17.40 13.40
CA GLY A 182 1.76 -18.71 12.84
C GLY A 182 1.64 -18.74 11.32
N GLY A 183 2.38 -17.92 10.59
CA GLY A 183 2.32 -17.82 9.13
C GLY A 183 1.16 -16.97 8.59
N LYS A 184 0.42 -16.30 9.47
CA LYS A 184 -0.77 -15.50 9.10
C LYS A 184 -0.69 -14.09 9.65
N PRO A 185 -1.17 -13.07 8.90
CA PRO A 185 -1.24 -11.70 9.40
C PRO A 185 -2.31 -11.55 10.48
N ASN A 186 -1.97 -10.78 11.52
CA ASN A 186 -2.84 -10.40 12.63
C ASN A 186 -2.61 -8.92 12.96
N GLY A 187 -3.63 -8.20 13.41
CA GLY A 187 -3.47 -6.81 13.81
C GLY A 187 -4.69 -5.95 13.58
N THR A 188 -4.44 -4.65 13.43
CA THR A 188 -5.50 -3.65 13.25
C THR A 188 -5.17 -2.67 12.14
N ALA A 189 -6.20 -2.14 11.49
CA ALA A 189 -6.11 -1.02 10.57
C ALA A 189 -7.30 -0.07 10.78
N ASN A 190 -7.01 1.22 10.84
CA ASN A 190 -8.01 2.27 11.01
C ASN A 190 -7.92 3.23 9.82
N ILE A 191 -9.07 3.58 9.25
CA ILE A 191 -9.17 4.57 8.18
C ILE A 191 -10.15 5.65 8.64
N ASP A 192 -9.70 6.90 8.62
CA ASP A 192 -10.52 8.08 8.86
C ASP A 192 -10.80 8.78 7.52
N ILE A 193 -12.05 9.10 7.25
CA ILE A 193 -12.54 9.80 6.06
C ILE A 193 -12.93 11.20 6.50
N LEU A 194 -12.31 12.24 5.91
CA LEU A 194 -12.43 13.62 6.35
C LEU A 194 -12.83 14.53 5.18
N ASP A 195 -14.03 15.11 5.27
CA ASP A 195 -14.57 16.11 4.33
C ASP A 195 -14.39 15.69 2.85
N VAL A 196 -14.74 14.45 2.55
CA VAL A 196 -14.67 13.89 1.20
C VAL A 196 -15.89 14.35 0.41
N LYS A 197 -15.68 15.30 -0.52
CA LYS A 197 -16.71 15.89 -1.39
C LYS A 197 -16.79 15.12 -2.69
N THR A 198 -18.00 14.89 -3.17
CA THR A 198 -18.22 14.23 -4.45
C THR A 198 -18.08 15.21 -5.64
N ASP A 199 -17.60 14.70 -6.77
CA ASP A 199 -17.78 15.37 -8.07
C ASP A 199 -19.21 15.12 -8.56
N ASN A 200 -20.09 16.05 -8.20
CA ASN A 200 -21.52 15.91 -8.49
C ASN A 200 -21.81 15.89 -9.99
N ALA A 201 -21.00 16.54 -10.82
CA ALA A 201 -21.18 16.54 -12.27
C ALA A 201 -20.85 15.17 -12.86
N LEU A 202 -19.77 14.55 -12.39
CA LEU A 202 -19.38 13.22 -12.83
C LEU A 202 -20.37 12.15 -12.31
N ILE A 203 -20.83 12.27 -11.07
CA ILE A 203 -21.86 11.39 -10.48
C ILE A 203 -23.16 11.50 -11.28
N ALA A 204 -23.62 12.71 -11.59
CA ALA A 204 -24.84 12.91 -12.36
C ALA A 204 -24.72 12.28 -13.78
N LYS A 205 -23.57 12.45 -14.42
CA LYS A 205 -23.30 11.90 -15.75
C LYS A 205 -23.29 10.37 -15.77
N ASP A 206 -22.60 9.74 -14.83
CA ASP A 206 -22.31 8.32 -14.89
C ASP A 206 -23.41 7.46 -14.21
N PHE A 207 -24.10 8.03 -13.21
CA PHE A 207 -25.13 7.32 -12.41
C PHE A 207 -26.52 7.90 -12.55
N ASN A 208 -26.70 9.01 -13.25
CA ASN A 208 -27.98 9.73 -13.40
C ASN A 208 -28.59 10.14 -12.04
N VAL A 209 -27.73 10.55 -11.09
CA VAL A 209 -28.11 10.98 -9.73
C VAL A 209 -27.64 12.42 -9.49
N THR A 210 -28.56 13.30 -9.08
CA THR A 210 -28.23 14.67 -8.70
C THR A 210 -28.04 14.74 -7.18
N LEU A 211 -26.82 15.03 -6.73
CA LEU A 211 -26.50 15.20 -5.32
C LEU A 211 -26.58 16.68 -4.91
N PRO A 212 -26.86 17.01 -3.64
CA PRO A 212 -26.78 18.36 -3.12
C PRO A 212 -25.38 18.99 -3.34
N SER A 213 -25.33 20.31 -3.55
CA SER A 213 -24.09 21.03 -3.88
C SER A 213 -22.99 20.89 -2.81
N ASN A 214 -23.38 20.72 -1.56
CA ASN A 214 -22.44 20.56 -0.43
C ASN A 214 -22.36 19.11 0.07
N PHE A 215 -22.51 18.14 -0.83
CA PHE A 215 -22.43 16.75 -0.46
C PHE A 215 -21.00 16.38 -0.08
N ALA A 216 -20.78 16.14 1.22
CA ALA A 216 -19.51 15.70 1.77
C ALA A 216 -19.71 14.50 2.70
N ALA A 217 -18.78 13.58 2.66
CA ALA A 217 -18.75 12.39 3.51
C ALA A 217 -17.67 12.50 4.57
N ASN A 218 -18.02 12.14 5.80
CA ASN A 218 -17.08 11.91 6.90
C ASN A 218 -17.31 10.53 7.45
N GLY A 219 -16.26 9.86 7.90
CA GLY A 219 -16.47 8.51 8.40
C GLY A 219 -15.23 7.85 8.94
N LYS A 220 -15.45 6.61 9.38
CA LYS A 220 -14.40 5.78 9.94
C LYS A 220 -14.60 4.32 9.55
N ILE A 221 -13.49 3.64 9.30
CA ILE A 221 -13.44 2.18 9.14
C ILE A 221 -12.43 1.66 10.16
N LEU A 222 -12.87 0.72 10.99
CA LEU A 222 -12.05 0.03 11.98
C LEU A 222 -11.97 -1.43 11.56
N ALA A 223 -10.77 -1.89 11.26
CA ALA A 223 -10.54 -3.27 10.85
C ALA A 223 -9.62 -3.99 11.84
N GLU A 224 -9.96 -5.23 12.12
CA GLU A 224 -9.16 -6.22 12.83
C GLU A 224 -8.81 -7.33 11.85
N VAL A 225 -7.54 -7.66 11.76
CA VAL A 225 -7.04 -8.79 10.98
C VAL A 225 -6.73 -9.91 11.96
N LYS A 226 -7.37 -11.06 11.78
CA LYS A 226 -7.13 -12.24 12.59
C LYS A 226 -6.97 -13.47 11.71
N ASP A 227 -5.84 -14.13 11.82
CA ASP A 227 -5.48 -15.30 10.99
C ASP A 227 -5.62 -15.06 9.48
N GLY A 228 -5.36 -13.82 9.04
CA GLY A 228 -5.48 -13.39 7.66
C GLY A 228 -6.89 -12.97 7.23
N ILE A 229 -7.89 -13.15 8.07
CA ILE A 229 -9.28 -12.73 7.82
C ILE A 229 -9.47 -11.31 8.35
N ILE A 230 -10.05 -10.43 7.55
CA ILE A 230 -10.32 -9.04 7.91
C ILE A 230 -11.75 -8.92 8.44
N ASN A 231 -11.91 -8.46 9.67
CA ASN A 231 -13.17 -8.08 10.26
C ASN A 231 -13.22 -6.55 10.39
N ALA A 232 -14.21 -5.90 9.81
CA ALA A 232 -14.30 -4.46 9.83
C ALA A 232 -15.66 -3.95 10.31
N LYS A 233 -15.65 -2.75 10.90
CA LYS A 233 -16.82 -1.92 11.16
C LYS A 233 -16.64 -0.61 10.41
N SER A 234 -17.71 -0.08 9.86
CA SER A 234 -17.66 1.18 9.14
C SER A 234 -18.87 2.05 9.48
N ALA A 235 -18.65 3.36 9.47
CA ALA A 235 -19.70 4.36 9.50
C ALA A 235 -19.26 5.55 8.63
N VAL A 236 -20.09 5.90 7.66
CA VAL A 236 -19.89 7.05 6.78
C VAL A 236 -21.13 7.92 6.88
N ILE A 237 -20.94 9.16 7.31
CA ILE A 237 -21.98 10.16 7.52
C ILE A 237 -21.95 11.10 6.34
N THR A 238 -23.09 11.30 5.71
CA THR A 238 -23.32 12.26 4.62
C THR A 238 -24.46 13.22 5.01
N PRO A 239 -24.69 14.30 4.28
CA PRO A 239 -25.85 15.17 4.51
C PRO A 239 -27.21 14.47 4.36
N LEU A 240 -27.30 13.39 3.58
CA LEU A 240 -28.53 12.68 3.29
C LEU A 240 -28.77 11.47 4.22
N ALA A 241 -27.68 10.76 4.57
CA ALA A 241 -27.81 9.49 5.27
C ALA A 241 -26.51 9.11 6.00
N THR A 242 -26.64 8.24 6.97
CA THR A 242 -25.53 7.46 7.53
C THR A 242 -25.53 6.07 6.93
N ILE A 243 -24.39 5.67 6.35
CA ILE A 243 -24.17 4.35 5.77
C ILE A 243 -23.10 3.64 6.58
N GLY A 244 -23.30 2.41 6.94
CA GLY A 244 -22.31 1.68 7.72
C GLY A 244 -22.50 0.18 7.75
N SER A 245 -21.61 -0.47 8.48
CA SER A 245 -21.64 -1.89 8.79
C SER A 245 -21.06 -2.10 10.17
N ASP A 246 -21.72 -2.92 10.98
CA ASP A 246 -21.17 -3.37 12.27
C ASP A 246 -20.29 -4.60 12.09
N LYS A 247 -20.45 -5.30 10.96
CA LYS A 247 -19.70 -6.53 10.69
C LYS A 247 -19.51 -6.73 9.19
N THR A 248 -18.34 -6.38 8.71
CA THR A 248 -17.86 -6.78 7.39
C THR A 248 -16.73 -7.79 7.57
N ILE A 249 -16.82 -8.93 6.90
CA ILE A 249 -15.79 -9.97 6.89
C ILE A 249 -15.27 -10.10 5.46
N TYR A 250 -13.97 -10.00 5.30
CA TYR A 250 -13.30 -10.32 4.03
C TYR A 250 -12.29 -11.44 4.24
N ASP A 251 -12.48 -12.52 3.51
CA ASP A 251 -11.52 -13.63 3.43
C ASP A 251 -10.75 -13.58 2.10
N PRO A 252 -9.46 -13.19 2.14
CA PRO A 252 -8.64 -13.12 0.92
C PRO A 252 -8.39 -14.49 0.27
N ASN A 253 -8.48 -15.60 1.00
CA ASN A 253 -8.23 -16.92 0.42
C ASN A 253 -9.37 -17.35 -0.51
N SER A 254 -10.60 -17.06 -0.12
CA SER A 254 -11.79 -17.33 -0.94
C SER A 254 -12.22 -16.14 -1.80
N ASN A 255 -11.55 -14.99 -1.63
CA ASN A 255 -11.93 -13.70 -2.20
C ASN A 255 -13.43 -13.38 -1.95
N THR A 256 -13.89 -13.68 -0.72
CA THR A 256 -15.29 -13.52 -0.33
C THR A 256 -15.42 -12.38 0.67
N LEU A 257 -16.35 -11.47 0.38
CA LEU A 257 -16.78 -10.39 1.27
C LEU A 257 -18.21 -10.70 1.72
N SER A 258 -18.42 -10.62 3.05
CA SER A 258 -19.75 -10.68 3.66
C SER A 258 -19.92 -9.47 4.56
N SER A 259 -21.01 -8.71 4.42
CA SER A 259 -21.24 -7.50 5.19
C SER A 259 -22.71 -7.39 5.57
N ASP A 260 -22.98 -7.04 6.84
CA ASP A 260 -24.21 -6.38 7.18
C ASP A 260 -24.15 -4.93 6.71
N VAL A 261 -25.14 -4.44 6.05
CA VAL A 261 -25.23 -3.05 5.58
C VAL A 261 -26.36 -2.34 6.28
N LYS A 262 -26.08 -1.15 6.79
CA LYS A 262 -27.04 -0.27 7.45
C LYS A 262 -27.11 1.05 6.71
N LEU A 263 -28.34 1.50 6.45
CA LEU A 263 -28.63 2.82 5.95
C LEU A 263 -29.63 3.49 6.90
N ILE A 264 -29.26 4.66 7.41
CA ILE A 264 -30.10 5.47 8.30
C ILE A 264 -30.36 6.80 7.60
N VAL A 265 -31.62 7.08 7.37
CA VAL A 265 -32.11 8.37 6.83
C VAL A 265 -32.99 9.00 7.89
N ASP A 266 -32.45 10.03 8.55
CA ASP A 266 -33.14 10.72 9.65
C ASP A 266 -34.23 11.67 9.15
N ASP A 267 -34.11 12.17 7.92
CA ASP A 267 -35.04 13.13 7.32
C ASP A 267 -35.08 12.95 5.80
N LEU A 268 -36.17 12.39 5.31
CA LEU A 268 -36.44 12.21 3.89
C LEU A 268 -36.58 13.52 3.10
N ALA A 269 -36.95 14.65 3.76
CA ALA A 269 -37.04 15.93 3.09
C ALA A 269 -35.70 16.38 2.46
N LYS A 270 -34.58 15.92 3.01
CA LYS A 270 -33.24 16.16 2.44
C LYS A 270 -33.02 15.55 1.06
N PHE A 271 -33.84 14.57 0.66
CA PHE A 271 -33.76 13.93 -0.65
C PHE A 271 -34.55 14.67 -1.74
N GLU A 272 -35.33 15.71 -1.40
CA GLU A 272 -36.09 16.50 -2.41
C GLU A 272 -35.20 16.95 -3.61
N PRO A 273 -33.97 17.45 -3.42
CA PRO A 273 -33.10 17.80 -4.54
C PRO A 273 -32.66 16.62 -5.41
N VAL A 274 -32.68 15.40 -4.87
CA VAL A 274 -32.23 14.17 -5.54
C VAL A 274 -33.36 13.55 -6.34
N VAL A 275 -34.57 13.50 -5.74
CA VAL A 275 -35.72 12.78 -6.34
C VAL A 275 -36.72 13.69 -6.99
N GLY A 276 -36.64 15.01 -6.78
CA GLY A 276 -37.56 16.01 -7.36
C GLY A 276 -38.96 16.01 -6.75
N GLN A 277 -39.16 15.33 -5.62
CA GLN A 277 -40.44 15.22 -4.92
C GLN A 277 -40.29 15.54 -3.45
N LYS A 278 -41.31 16.15 -2.85
CA LYS A 278 -41.36 16.37 -1.41
C LYS A 278 -41.60 15.06 -0.69
N LEU A 279 -40.65 14.68 0.12
CA LEU A 279 -40.71 13.51 0.99
C LEU A 279 -40.72 13.97 2.44
N SER A 280 -41.29 13.18 3.34
CA SER A 280 -41.27 13.42 4.78
C SER A 280 -41.10 12.13 5.54
N GLY A 281 -40.55 12.22 6.75
CA GLY A 281 -40.33 11.07 7.61
C GLY A 281 -38.89 10.61 7.64
N ALA A 282 -38.65 9.46 8.22
CA ALA A 282 -37.34 8.84 8.37
C ALA A 282 -37.43 7.35 8.08
N PHE A 283 -36.35 6.72 7.65
CA PHE A 283 -36.31 5.26 7.54
C PHE A 283 -34.94 4.68 7.88
N LYS A 284 -34.94 3.41 8.19
CA LYS A 284 -33.74 2.59 8.35
C LYS A 284 -33.85 1.38 7.42
N ALA A 285 -32.76 1.08 6.75
CA ALA A 285 -32.63 -0.16 6.01
C ALA A 285 -31.47 -0.95 6.56
N ASN A 286 -31.67 -2.25 6.76
CA ASN A 286 -30.65 -3.19 7.17
C ASN A 286 -30.60 -4.30 6.12
N GLY A 287 -29.42 -4.73 5.75
CA GLY A 287 -29.26 -5.76 4.73
C GLY A 287 -28.03 -6.60 4.95
N ASN A 288 -27.95 -7.69 4.20
CA ASN A 288 -26.76 -8.52 4.11
C ASN A 288 -26.32 -8.59 2.66
N VAL A 289 -25.03 -8.41 2.45
CA VAL A 289 -24.39 -8.48 1.14
C VAL A 289 -23.33 -9.56 1.18
N ILE A 290 -23.34 -10.45 0.20
CA ILE A 290 -22.27 -11.43 -0.01
C ILE A 290 -21.79 -11.27 -1.46
N ALA A 291 -20.50 -11.04 -1.62
CA ALA A 291 -19.83 -10.97 -2.91
C ALA A 291 -18.62 -11.93 -2.93
N THR A 292 -18.39 -12.60 -4.04
CA THR A 292 -17.24 -13.48 -4.24
C THR A 292 -16.58 -13.13 -5.56
N ALA A 293 -15.27 -12.90 -5.53
CA ALA A 293 -14.48 -12.48 -6.71
C ALA A 293 -15.04 -11.23 -7.42
N GLY A 294 -15.61 -10.30 -6.64
CA GLY A 294 -16.22 -9.07 -7.16
C GLY A 294 -17.65 -9.23 -7.68
N GLU A 295 -18.19 -10.44 -7.73
CA GLU A 295 -19.58 -10.70 -8.16
C GLU A 295 -20.52 -10.76 -6.95
N LEU A 296 -21.63 -10.03 -7.03
CA LEU A 296 -22.69 -10.09 -6.03
C LEU A 296 -23.37 -11.47 -6.06
N LYS A 297 -23.32 -12.19 -4.94
CA LYS A 297 -23.92 -13.52 -4.80
C LYS A 297 -25.24 -13.49 -4.02
N ASN A 298 -25.36 -12.60 -3.06
CA ASN A 298 -26.58 -12.40 -2.28
C ASN A 298 -26.72 -10.93 -1.87
N PHE A 299 -27.95 -10.46 -1.92
CA PHE A 299 -28.34 -9.14 -1.42
C PHE A 299 -29.73 -9.24 -0.81
N ASP A 300 -29.83 -9.11 0.51
CA ASP A 300 -31.08 -9.13 1.25
C ASP A 300 -31.21 -7.82 2.05
N VAL A 301 -32.34 -7.13 1.91
CA VAL A 301 -32.59 -5.83 2.55
C VAL A 301 -33.95 -5.81 3.21
N LYS A 302 -33.97 -5.47 4.49
CA LYS A 302 -35.16 -5.16 5.27
C LYS A 302 -35.22 -3.65 5.50
N ILE A 303 -36.35 -3.03 5.13
CA ILE A 303 -36.60 -1.61 5.34
C ILE A 303 -37.61 -1.46 6.49
N GLU A 304 -37.30 -0.61 7.46
CA GLU A 304 -38.12 -0.30 8.63
C GLU A 304 -38.32 1.23 8.71
N GLY A 305 -39.54 1.63 8.96
CA GLY A 305 -39.94 3.05 8.99
C GLY A 305 -40.78 3.38 7.76
N PHE A 306 -41.33 4.44 7.64
CA PHE A 306 -42.34 5.09 6.82
C PHE A 306 -43.54 5.45 7.72
N GLY A 307 -43.30 6.39 8.64
CA GLY A 307 -44.38 7.12 9.29
C GLY A 307 -44.80 8.35 8.46
N GLY A 308 -44.53 8.37 7.14
CA GLY A 308 -44.78 9.50 6.27
C GLY A 308 -45.69 9.12 5.11
N ASN A 309 -46.63 9.99 4.73
CA ASN A 309 -47.38 9.89 3.51
C ASN A 309 -46.48 10.26 2.35
N VAL A 310 -46.54 9.47 1.29
CA VAL A 310 -46.08 9.85 -0.03
C VAL A 310 -47.32 10.47 -0.70
N ASP A 311 -47.37 11.79 -0.79
CA ASP A 311 -48.39 12.54 -1.54
C ASP A 311 -47.97 12.64 -3.03
#